data_c211d36e57c9fe6d5311345a32867ef9
#
_entry.id   c211d36e57c9fe6d5311345a32867ef9
#
_cell.length_a   1.000
_cell.length_b   1.000
_cell.length_c   1.000
_cell.angle_alpha   90.00
_cell.angle_beta   90.00
_cell.angle_gamma   90.00
#
_symmetry.space_group_name_H-M   'P 1'
#
loop_
_entity.id
_entity.type
_entity.pdbx_description
1 polymer ?
#
loop_
_entity_poly.entity_id
_entity_poly.type
_entity_poly.pdbx_seq_one_letter_code
_entity_poly.pdbx_strand_id
1 'polypeptide(L)'
;RYGLIYAGAQKNAGAAGVTVVIVRDDLITDGPAFAQTPQYMDLKTQDAKGSMLNTPNTFGIYVCGKVFRWVEQTGGLAAMAERNWAKANLLYDLLEHSELFHGTTQADSRSIANVTFRTGDAELDAAFVAGAAEHQIQNVKGHRLVGGMRASVYNAVGLEDVQALATYMKDFEAQHSLSPRSN
;
A
#
# COMPACT_ATOMS: atom_id res chain seq x y z
N ARG A 1 2.58 -7.16 23.17
CA ARG A 1 3.81 -7.64 22.52
C ARG A 1 4.73 -6.46 22.14
N TYR A 2 4.18 -5.39 21.60
CA TYR A 2 4.91 -4.18 21.25
C TYR A 2 4.69 -3.10 22.31
N GLY A 3 5.72 -2.31 22.62
CA GLY A 3 5.61 -1.17 23.53
C GLY A 3 5.01 0.06 22.86
N LEU A 4 5.32 0.25 21.57
CA LEU A 4 4.82 1.34 20.77
C LEU A 4 4.57 0.87 19.34
N ILE A 5 3.45 1.32 18.76
CA ILE A 5 3.09 1.14 17.35
C ILE A 5 2.71 2.51 16.81
N TYR A 6 3.21 2.88 15.64
CA TYR A 6 2.81 4.11 14.96
C TYR A 6 2.54 3.86 13.48
N ALA A 7 1.61 4.59 12.91
CA ALA A 7 1.25 4.50 11.50
C ALA A 7 0.76 5.82 10.95
N GLY A 8 1.29 6.23 9.81
CA GLY A 8 0.71 7.32 9.01
C GLY A 8 -0.57 6.84 8.32
N ALA A 9 -1.63 7.64 8.39
CA ALA A 9 -2.95 7.26 7.91
C ALA A 9 -3.14 7.35 6.38
N GLN A 10 -2.26 8.02 5.66
CA GLN A 10 -2.41 8.52 4.28
C GLN A 10 -2.68 7.48 3.18
N LYS A 11 -2.92 6.22 3.53
CA LYS A 11 -3.25 5.13 2.59
C LYS A 11 -4.50 4.38 3.06
N ASN A 12 -4.33 3.22 3.69
CA ASN A 12 -5.45 2.37 4.10
C ASN A 12 -6.25 2.88 5.30
N ALA A 13 -5.72 3.82 6.08
CA ALA A 13 -6.37 4.32 7.30
C ALA A 13 -7.03 5.70 7.11
N GLY A 14 -6.72 6.45 6.05
CA GLY A 14 -7.34 7.76 5.83
C GLY A 14 -6.49 8.74 5.02
N ALA A 15 -6.62 10.03 5.33
CA ALA A 15 -5.94 11.10 4.64
C ALA A 15 -4.54 11.37 5.21
N ALA A 16 -3.71 12.08 4.42
CA ALA A 16 -2.41 12.56 4.86
C ALA A 16 -2.52 13.56 6.03
N GLY A 17 -1.48 13.63 6.86
CA GLY A 17 -1.42 14.57 7.97
C GLY A 17 -1.96 14.04 9.29
N VAL A 18 -2.24 12.73 9.38
CA VAL A 18 -2.60 12.04 10.63
C VAL A 18 -1.64 10.90 10.87
N THR A 19 -1.10 10.81 12.07
CA THR A 19 -0.33 9.67 12.55
C THR A 19 -1.02 9.09 13.77
N VAL A 20 -1.37 7.81 13.69
CA VAL A 20 -1.89 7.06 14.84
C VAL A 20 -0.70 6.54 15.63
N VAL A 21 -0.70 6.77 16.94
CA VAL A 21 0.31 6.24 17.87
C VAL A 21 -0.41 5.46 18.96
N ILE A 22 -0.03 4.21 19.15
CA ILE A 22 -0.50 3.34 20.22
C ILE A 22 0.72 3.04 21.09
N VAL A 23 0.67 3.43 22.34
CA VAL A 23 1.77 3.28 23.29
C VAL A 23 1.28 2.67 24.60
N ARG A 24 2.08 1.78 25.19
CA ARG A 24 1.79 1.24 26.52
C ARG A 24 1.98 2.34 27.58
N ASP A 25 1.13 2.35 28.59
CA ASP A 25 1.10 3.37 29.64
C ASP A 25 2.43 3.46 30.39
N ASP A 26 3.12 2.32 30.63
CA ASP A 26 4.41 2.28 31.31
C ASP A 26 5.57 2.95 30.54
N LEU A 27 5.35 3.28 29.28
CA LEU A 27 6.31 4.02 28.44
C LEU A 27 6.02 5.53 28.40
N ILE A 28 4.93 5.99 28.98
CA ILE A 28 4.61 7.39 29.17
C ILE A 28 5.26 7.85 30.48
N THR A 29 6.51 8.25 30.39
CA THR A 29 7.34 8.65 31.54
C THR A 29 7.20 10.14 31.88
N ASP A 30 7.79 10.57 33.02
CA ASP A 30 7.70 11.96 33.52
C ASP A 30 8.47 13.00 32.69
N GLY A 31 8.89 12.66 31.52
CA GLY A 31 9.55 13.54 30.56
C GLY A 31 10.25 12.73 29.46
N PRO A 32 10.75 13.40 28.43
CA PRO A 32 11.47 12.76 27.35
C PRO A 32 12.81 12.19 27.84
N ALA A 33 13.22 11.03 27.28
CA ALA A 33 14.51 10.43 27.59
C ALA A 33 15.72 11.30 27.21
N PHE A 34 15.52 12.20 26.23
CA PHE A 34 16.55 13.14 25.76
C PHE A 34 16.08 14.57 25.93
N ALA A 35 16.92 15.40 26.54
CA ALA A 35 16.61 16.82 26.77
C ALA A 35 16.33 17.63 25.50
N GLN A 36 16.84 17.15 24.34
CA GLN A 36 16.64 17.79 23.04
C GLN A 36 15.36 17.33 22.33
N THR A 37 14.58 16.41 22.92
CA THR A 37 13.33 15.95 22.32
C THR A 37 12.37 17.13 22.15
N PRO A 38 11.91 17.44 20.92
CA PRO A 38 10.91 18.48 20.73
C PRO A 38 9.64 18.17 21.52
N GLN A 39 9.04 19.19 22.13
CA GLN A 39 7.83 19.02 22.95
C GLN A 39 6.70 18.28 22.20
N TYR A 40 6.60 18.46 20.88
CA TYR A 40 5.61 17.77 20.04
C TYR A 40 5.82 16.25 20.01
N MET A 41 7.04 15.77 20.22
CA MET A 41 7.40 14.36 20.22
C MET A 41 7.38 13.74 21.62
N ASP A 42 7.12 14.53 22.66
CA ASP A 42 7.00 14.05 24.03
C ASP A 42 5.63 13.40 24.26
N LEU A 43 5.64 12.08 24.49
CA LEU A 43 4.42 11.28 24.65
C LEU A 43 3.60 11.70 25.87
N LYS A 44 4.22 12.09 26.98
CA LYS A 44 3.53 12.60 28.16
C LYS A 44 2.79 13.90 27.88
N THR A 45 3.42 14.80 27.14
CA THR A 45 2.79 16.07 26.73
C THR A 45 1.60 15.81 25.81
N GLN A 46 1.72 14.88 24.85
CA GLN A 46 0.62 14.51 23.96
C GLN A 46 -0.54 13.85 24.72
N ASP A 47 -0.25 12.94 25.65
CA ASP A 47 -1.25 12.28 26.50
C ASP A 47 -2.00 13.32 27.36
N ALA A 48 -1.27 14.15 28.10
CA ALA A 48 -1.86 15.20 28.96
C ALA A 48 -2.71 16.23 28.20
N LYS A 49 -2.49 16.38 26.89
CA LYS A 49 -3.25 17.29 26.00
C LYS A 49 -4.29 16.56 25.15
N GLY A 50 -4.51 15.26 25.37
CA GLY A 50 -5.45 14.45 24.55
C GLY A 50 -5.09 14.49 23.08
N SER A 51 -3.80 14.42 22.74
CA SER A 51 -3.23 14.56 21.39
C SER A 51 -3.48 15.92 20.69
N MET A 52 -3.85 16.93 21.46
CA MET A 52 -4.13 18.28 20.95
C MET A 52 -3.17 19.33 21.54
N LEU A 53 -1.88 19.07 21.50
CA LEU A 53 -0.88 20.08 21.88
C LEU A 53 -1.00 21.32 20.99
N ASN A 54 -1.23 21.12 19.70
CA ASN A 54 -1.57 22.15 18.72
C ASN A 54 -2.96 21.86 18.13
N THR A 55 -3.50 22.78 17.34
CA THR A 55 -4.74 22.56 16.58
C THR A 55 -4.59 21.32 15.71
N PRO A 56 -5.44 20.30 15.88
CA PRO A 56 -5.30 19.04 15.14
C PRO A 56 -5.78 19.17 13.70
N ASN A 57 -5.33 18.25 12.83
CA ASN A 57 -5.89 18.05 11.50
C ASN A 57 -7.30 17.42 11.63
N THR A 58 -8.30 18.24 11.96
CA THR A 58 -9.67 17.82 12.24
C THR A 58 -10.27 17.03 11.07
N PHE A 59 -10.07 17.50 9.83
CA PHE A 59 -10.59 16.83 8.65
C PHE A 59 -9.95 15.45 8.47
N GLY A 60 -8.62 15.35 8.59
CA GLY A 60 -7.90 14.07 8.47
C GLY A 60 -8.36 13.06 9.54
N ILE A 61 -8.54 13.49 10.78
CA ILE A 61 -9.05 12.65 11.87
C ILE A 61 -10.48 12.18 11.58
N TYR A 62 -11.35 13.08 11.10
CA TYR A 62 -12.71 12.74 10.69
C TYR A 62 -12.72 11.66 9.59
N VAL A 63 -11.88 11.82 8.56
CA VAL A 63 -11.73 10.84 7.47
C VAL A 63 -11.25 9.49 8.01
N CYS A 64 -10.23 9.45 8.88
CA CYS A 64 -9.79 8.22 9.54
C CYS A 64 -10.94 7.51 10.27
N GLY A 65 -11.71 8.26 11.03
CA GLY A 65 -12.89 7.71 11.73
C GLY A 65 -13.97 7.15 10.78
N LYS A 66 -14.12 7.73 9.59
CA LYS A 66 -15.02 7.18 8.55
C LYS A 66 -14.46 5.89 7.96
N VAL A 67 -13.16 5.85 7.66
CA VAL A 67 -12.50 4.65 7.11
C VAL A 67 -12.56 3.49 8.12
N PHE A 68 -12.29 3.74 9.40
CA PHE A 68 -12.36 2.69 10.42
C PHE A 68 -13.77 2.12 10.56
N ARG A 69 -14.81 2.97 10.57
CA ARG A 69 -16.21 2.50 10.58
C ARG A 69 -16.56 1.71 9.33
N TRP A 70 -16.08 2.13 8.15
CA TRP A 70 -16.29 1.39 6.93
C TRP A 70 -15.66 0.00 6.99
N VAL A 71 -14.42 -0.13 7.48
CA VAL A 71 -13.77 -1.43 7.68
C VAL A 71 -14.59 -2.31 8.64
N GLU A 72 -15.05 -1.75 9.76
CA GLU A 72 -15.88 -2.45 10.73
C GLU A 72 -17.21 -2.94 10.11
N GLN A 73 -17.92 -2.05 9.42
CA GLN A 73 -19.21 -2.34 8.78
C GLN A 73 -19.11 -3.35 7.63
N THR A 74 -17.94 -3.47 7.01
CA THR A 74 -17.69 -4.41 5.91
C THR A 74 -17.14 -5.76 6.36
N GLY A 75 -17.23 -6.08 7.65
CA GLY A 75 -16.85 -7.37 8.24
C GLY A 75 -15.55 -7.34 9.04
N GLY A 76 -15.00 -6.15 9.30
CA GLY A 76 -13.81 -5.97 10.14
C GLY A 76 -12.51 -6.40 9.47
N LEU A 77 -11.47 -6.56 10.30
CA LEU A 77 -10.12 -6.85 9.82
C LEU A 77 -10.01 -8.22 9.13
N ALA A 78 -10.74 -9.23 9.59
CA ALA A 78 -10.70 -10.58 8.99
C ALA A 78 -11.22 -10.55 7.55
N ALA A 79 -12.42 -10.00 7.32
CA ALA A 79 -12.99 -9.87 5.99
C ALA A 79 -12.14 -8.97 5.06
N MET A 80 -11.52 -7.92 5.61
CA MET A 80 -10.61 -7.07 4.84
C MET A 80 -9.33 -7.83 4.46
N ALA A 81 -8.79 -8.65 5.34
CA ALA A 81 -7.63 -9.50 5.05
C ALA A 81 -7.95 -10.51 3.94
N GLU A 82 -9.09 -11.19 3.99
CA GLU A 82 -9.53 -12.12 2.95
C GLU A 82 -9.63 -11.44 1.58
N ARG A 83 -10.26 -10.26 1.52
CA ARG A 83 -10.34 -9.48 0.28
C ARG A 83 -8.96 -9.07 -0.26
N ASN A 84 -8.08 -8.65 0.61
CA ASN A 84 -6.72 -8.23 0.22
C ASN A 84 -5.90 -9.42 -0.26
N TRP A 85 -6.00 -10.58 0.39
CA TRP A 85 -5.37 -11.81 -0.08
C TRP A 85 -5.92 -12.26 -1.43
N ALA A 86 -7.25 -12.23 -1.64
CA ALA A 86 -7.84 -12.57 -2.93
C ALA A 86 -7.28 -11.70 -4.08
N LYS A 87 -7.14 -10.40 -3.86
CA LYS A 87 -6.55 -9.47 -4.82
C LYS A 87 -5.06 -9.74 -5.08
N ALA A 88 -4.28 -9.90 -4.01
CA ALA A 88 -2.85 -10.12 -4.12
C ALA A 88 -2.53 -11.46 -4.79
N ASN A 89 -3.23 -12.53 -4.40
CA ASN A 89 -3.03 -13.87 -4.95
C ASN A 89 -3.36 -13.91 -6.45
N LEU A 90 -4.41 -13.22 -6.90
CA LEU A 90 -4.74 -13.13 -8.32
C LEU A 90 -3.54 -12.62 -9.16
N LEU A 91 -2.82 -11.62 -8.65
CA LEU A 91 -1.65 -11.10 -9.34
C LEU A 91 -0.42 -12.00 -9.16
N TYR A 92 -0.20 -12.55 -7.98
CA TYR A 92 0.94 -13.44 -7.75
C TYR A 92 0.82 -14.74 -8.55
N ASP A 93 -0.38 -15.32 -8.63
CA ASP A 93 -0.65 -16.51 -9.44
C ASP A 93 -0.38 -16.22 -10.94
N LEU A 94 -0.77 -15.04 -11.43
CA LEU A 94 -0.45 -14.62 -12.78
C LEU A 94 1.06 -14.51 -12.97
N LEU A 95 1.78 -13.86 -12.06
CA LEU A 95 3.23 -13.67 -12.16
C LEU A 95 4.02 -14.99 -12.08
N GLU A 96 3.50 -16.01 -11.40
CA GLU A 96 4.12 -17.33 -11.33
C GLU A 96 4.00 -18.13 -12.64
N HIS A 97 2.99 -17.83 -13.46
CA HIS A 97 2.74 -18.53 -14.71
C HIS A 97 3.08 -17.70 -15.97
N SER A 98 3.40 -16.42 -15.81
CA SER A 98 3.75 -15.53 -16.92
C SER A 98 5.18 -15.82 -17.41
N GLU A 99 5.34 -15.85 -18.73
CA GLU A 99 6.66 -15.90 -19.38
C GLU A 99 7.30 -14.52 -19.53
N LEU A 100 6.46 -13.46 -19.50
CA LEU A 100 6.90 -12.08 -19.69
C LEU A 100 7.09 -11.34 -18.36
N PHE A 101 6.15 -11.46 -17.43
CA PHE A 101 6.16 -10.71 -16.20
C PHE A 101 6.75 -11.52 -15.04
N HIS A 102 7.66 -10.90 -14.30
CA HIS A 102 8.33 -11.53 -13.16
C HIS A 102 8.13 -10.70 -11.89
N GLY A 103 7.68 -11.34 -10.81
CA GLY A 103 7.62 -10.74 -9.49
C GLY A 103 9.02 -10.40 -8.98
N THR A 104 9.14 -9.28 -8.26
CA THR A 104 10.45 -8.81 -7.75
C THR A 104 10.68 -9.18 -6.28
N THR A 105 9.71 -9.83 -5.63
CA THR A 105 9.73 -10.13 -4.19
C THR A 105 9.72 -11.63 -3.97
N GLN A 106 10.52 -12.12 -3.02
CA GLN A 106 10.52 -13.52 -2.58
C GLN A 106 9.16 -13.90 -1.99
N ALA A 107 8.78 -15.17 -2.13
CA ALA A 107 7.44 -15.64 -1.77
C ALA A 107 7.08 -15.42 -0.29
N ASP A 108 8.04 -15.57 0.62
CA ASP A 108 7.88 -15.36 2.07
C ASP A 108 7.82 -13.88 2.50
N SER A 109 8.13 -12.97 1.57
CA SER A 109 8.20 -11.52 1.80
C SER A 109 7.19 -10.73 0.97
N ARG A 110 6.20 -11.40 0.37
CA ARG A 110 5.17 -10.81 -0.49
C ARG A 110 4.23 -9.89 0.28
N SER A 111 3.97 -8.72 -0.29
CA SER A 111 2.99 -7.77 0.25
C SER A 111 1.58 -8.07 -0.27
N ILE A 112 0.57 -7.98 0.62
CA ILE A 112 -0.85 -8.07 0.23
C ILE A 112 -1.42 -6.76 -0.30
N ALA A 113 -0.63 -5.68 -0.30
CA ALA A 113 -1.09 -4.34 -0.67
C ALA A 113 -0.32 -3.73 -1.84
N ASN A 114 0.93 -4.18 -2.09
CA ASN A 114 1.76 -3.68 -3.17
C ASN A 114 2.46 -4.85 -3.87
N VAL A 115 1.97 -5.21 -5.03
CA VAL A 115 2.57 -6.24 -5.88
C VAL A 115 3.52 -5.57 -6.87
N THR A 116 4.80 -5.92 -6.80
CA THR A 116 5.85 -5.36 -7.67
C THR A 116 6.29 -6.39 -8.70
N PHE A 117 6.41 -5.94 -9.94
CA PHE A 117 6.77 -6.81 -11.07
C PHE A 117 7.47 -6.03 -12.18
N ARG A 118 8.09 -6.75 -13.11
CA ARG A 118 8.77 -6.20 -14.28
C ARG A 118 8.76 -7.22 -15.42
N THR A 119 9.05 -6.76 -16.64
CA THR A 119 9.29 -7.65 -17.79
C THR A 119 10.77 -8.05 -17.93
N GLY A 120 11.68 -7.31 -17.30
CA GLY A 120 13.13 -7.45 -17.52
C GLY A 120 13.67 -6.57 -18.65
N ASP A 121 12.78 -5.93 -19.41
CA ASP A 121 13.09 -4.95 -20.47
C ASP A 121 12.46 -3.60 -20.12
N ALA A 122 13.28 -2.56 -20.06
CA ALA A 122 12.83 -1.23 -19.66
C ALA A 122 11.89 -0.56 -20.69
N GLU A 123 12.05 -0.91 -22.00
CA GLU A 123 11.16 -0.39 -23.04
C GLU A 123 9.80 -1.06 -22.98
N LEU A 124 9.74 -2.37 -22.72
CA LEU A 124 8.48 -3.06 -22.49
C LEU A 124 7.81 -2.62 -21.20
N ASP A 125 8.56 -2.39 -20.11
CA ASP A 125 8.01 -1.82 -18.88
C ASP A 125 7.34 -0.44 -19.15
N ALA A 126 8.00 0.40 -19.93
CA ALA A 126 7.48 1.72 -20.29
C ALA A 126 6.24 1.61 -21.21
N ALA A 127 6.26 0.71 -22.19
CA ALA A 127 5.14 0.46 -23.08
C ALA A 127 3.92 -0.08 -22.32
N PHE A 128 4.13 -1.01 -21.38
CA PHE A 128 3.08 -1.51 -20.49
C PHE A 128 2.43 -0.38 -19.68
N VAL A 129 3.23 0.47 -19.06
CA VAL A 129 2.73 1.60 -18.25
C VAL A 129 1.94 2.59 -19.12
N ALA A 130 2.39 2.87 -20.35
CA ALA A 130 1.71 3.76 -21.26
C ALA A 130 0.35 3.17 -21.72
N GLY A 131 0.34 1.91 -22.17
CA GLY A 131 -0.89 1.23 -22.59
C GLY A 131 -1.88 1.00 -21.44
N ALA A 132 -1.42 0.77 -20.21
CA ALA A 132 -2.28 0.67 -19.04
C ALA A 132 -3.17 1.91 -18.85
N ALA A 133 -2.64 3.10 -19.10
CA ALA A 133 -3.41 4.34 -19.01
C ALA A 133 -4.56 4.41 -20.02
N GLU A 134 -4.39 3.86 -21.23
CA GLU A 134 -5.44 3.77 -22.25
C GLU A 134 -6.57 2.81 -21.82
N HIS A 135 -6.27 1.82 -21.00
CA HIS A 135 -7.21 0.90 -20.37
C HIS A 135 -7.75 1.41 -19.01
N GLN A 136 -7.61 2.71 -18.71
CA GLN A 136 -8.03 3.34 -17.45
C GLN A 136 -7.33 2.80 -16.21
N ILE A 137 -6.23 2.06 -16.36
CA ILE A 137 -5.39 1.55 -15.28
C ILE A 137 -4.28 2.57 -15.02
N GLN A 138 -4.36 3.25 -13.89
CA GLN A 138 -3.46 4.36 -13.56
C GLN A 138 -2.48 4.02 -12.44
N ASN A 139 -1.36 4.76 -12.40
CA ASN A 139 -0.36 4.69 -11.32
C ASN A 139 0.30 3.32 -11.14
N VAL A 140 0.42 2.51 -12.20
CA VAL A 140 1.09 1.21 -12.16
C VAL A 140 2.61 1.29 -12.34
N LYS A 141 3.17 2.46 -12.65
CA LYS A 141 4.63 2.66 -12.72
C LYS A 141 5.27 2.38 -11.37
N GLY A 142 6.37 1.63 -11.37
CA GLY A 142 7.14 1.29 -10.18
C GLY A 142 7.85 2.49 -9.54
N HIS A 143 8.49 2.24 -8.40
CA HIS A 143 9.20 3.30 -7.69
C HIS A 143 10.39 3.81 -8.52
N ARG A 144 10.62 5.12 -8.52
CA ARG A 144 11.66 5.79 -9.35
C ARG A 144 13.09 5.23 -9.16
N LEU A 145 13.38 4.65 -7.99
CA LEU A 145 14.69 4.07 -7.69
C LEU A 145 14.78 2.58 -8.02
N VAL A 146 13.67 1.89 -8.25
CA VAL A 146 13.61 0.44 -8.47
C VAL A 146 13.23 0.11 -9.91
N GLY A 147 12.42 0.96 -10.54
CA GLY A 147 11.87 0.71 -11.88
C GLY A 147 10.72 -0.29 -11.88
N GLY A 148 10.44 -0.86 -13.04
CA GLY A 148 9.37 -1.82 -13.25
C GLY A 148 7.98 -1.26 -13.00
N MET A 149 7.06 -2.11 -12.60
CA MET A 149 5.68 -1.82 -12.27
C MET A 149 5.34 -2.13 -10.82
N ARG A 150 4.28 -1.50 -10.32
CA ARG A 150 3.72 -1.74 -8.99
C ARG A 150 2.20 -1.60 -9.02
N ALA A 151 1.50 -2.67 -8.72
CA ALA A 151 0.07 -2.63 -8.44
C ALA A 151 -0.16 -2.33 -6.95
N SER A 152 -0.75 -1.17 -6.64
CA SER A 152 -1.11 -0.77 -5.28
C SER A 152 -2.59 -1.11 -5.05
N VAL A 153 -2.85 -2.30 -4.50
CA VAL A 153 -4.20 -2.88 -4.35
C VAL A 153 -4.76 -2.67 -2.94
N TYR A 154 -4.75 -1.41 -2.49
CA TYR A 154 -5.24 -1.03 -1.16
C TYR A 154 -6.69 -1.44 -0.91
N ASN A 155 -7.16 -1.26 0.35
CA ASN A 155 -8.48 -1.71 0.79
C ASN A 155 -9.64 -1.21 -0.09
N ALA A 156 -9.54 0.00 -0.63
CA ALA A 156 -10.58 0.60 -1.45
C ALA A 156 -10.60 0.14 -2.92
N VAL A 157 -9.54 -0.55 -3.38
CA VAL A 157 -9.49 -1.12 -4.73
C VAL A 157 -10.31 -2.41 -4.75
N GLY A 158 -11.27 -2.51 -5.67
CA GLY A 158 -12.12 -3.68 -5.85
C GLY A 158 -11.37 -4.88 -6.45
N LEU A 159 -11.94 -6.07 -6.30
CA LEU A 159 -11.39 -7.26 -6.95
C LEU A 159 -11.52 -7.16 -8.48
N GLU A 160 -12.59 -6.57 -8.96
CA GLU A 160 -12.86 -6.29 -10.38
C GLU A 160 -11.79 -5.39 -11.01
N ASP A 161 -11.29 -4.40 -10.28
CA ASP A 161 -10.20 -3.53 -10.76
C ASP A 161 -8.90 -4.32 -10.93
N VAL A 162 -8.63 -5.24 -10.01
CA VAL A 162 -7.45 -6.12 -10.08
C VAL A 162 -7.60 -7.16 -11.19
N GLN A 163 -8.81 -7.65 -11.44
CA GLN A 163 -9.12 -8.53 -12.57
C GLN A 163 -8.90 -7.81 -13.90
N ALA A 164 -9.29 -6.53 -14.01
CA ALA A 164 -9.03 -5.72 -15.19
C ALA A 164 -7.52 -5.58 -15.46
N LEU A 165 -6.73 -5.31 -14.43
CA LEU A 165 -5.27 -5.28 -14.55
C LEU A 165 -4.72 -6.65 -15.00
N ALA A 166 -5.18 -7.74 -14.39
CA ALA A 166 -4.73 -9.09 -14.74
C ALA A 166 -5.09 -9.46 -16.20
N THR A 167 -6.26 -9.04 -16.68
CA THR A 167 -6.65 -9.21 -18.08
C THR A 167 -5.72 -8.43 -19.00
N TYR A 168 -5.49 -7.15 -18.71
CA TYR A 168 -4.56 -6.33 -19.49
C TYR A 168 -3.13 -6.90 -19.51
N MET A 169 -2.65 -7.44 -18.39
CA MET A 169 -1.34 -8.11 -18.35
C MET A 169 -1.28 -9.31 -19.31
N LYS A 170 -2.32 -10.16 -19.32
CA LYS A 170 -2.39 -11.32 -20.24
C LYS A 170 -2.44 -10.89 -21.70
N ASP A 171 -3.23 -9.89 -22.02
CA ASP A 171 -3.36 -9.38 -23.39
C ASP A 171 -2.05 -8.75 -23.87
N PHE A 172 -1.37 -8.01 -23.01
CA PHE A 172 -0.05 -7.44 -23.30
C PHE A 172 1.00 -8.52 -23.51
N GLU A 173 1.03 -9.55 -22.66
CA GLU A 173 1.92 -10.70 -22.82
C GLU A 173 1.68 -11.42 -24.14
N ALA A 174 0.43 -11.72 -24.50
CA ALA A 174 0.09 -12.37 -25.75
C ALA A 174 0.56 -11.59 -26.98
N GLN A 175 0.52 -10.26 -26.93
CA GLN A 175 0.97 -9.39 -28.03
C GLN A 175 2.50 -9.36 -28.16
N HIS A 176 3.25 -9.55 -27.07
CA HIS A 176 4.71 -9.40 -27.03
C HIS A 176 5.45 -10.74 -26.99
N SER A 177 4.80 -11.85 -26.64
CA SER A 177 5.39 -13.19 -26.70
C SER A 177 5.51 -13.74 -28.13
N LEU A 178 4.77 -13.15 -29.10
CA LEU A 178 4.79 -13.58 -30.51
C LEU A 178 5.89 -12.92 -31.35
N SER A 179 6.67 -12.00 -30.80
CA SER A 179 7.81 -11.42 -31.49
C SER A 179 9.05 -12.26 -31.26
N PRO A 180 9.59 -12.98 -32.28
CA PRO A 180 10.87 -13.66 -32.11
C PRO A 180 11.94 -12.61 -31.79
N ARG A 181 12.70 -12.84 -30.71
CA ARG A 181 13.85 -12.02 -30.38
C ARG A 181 14.76 -12.00 -31.61
N SER A 182 14.83 -10.84 -32.28
CA SER A 182 15.84 -10.61 -33.33
C SER A 182 17.22 -10.69 -32.67
N ASN A 183 17.94 -11.77 -33.04
CA ASN A 183 19.35 -11.98 -32.66
C ASN A 183 20.25 -10.85 -33.15
#